data_1f5fdd7ec96340c96e1b2f50dfa0cadb
#
_entry.id   1f5fdd7ec96340c96e1b2f50dfa0cadb
#
_cell.length_a   1.000
_cell.length_b   1.000
_cell.length_c   1.000
_cell.angle_alpha   90.00
_cell.angle_beta   90.00
_cell.angle_gamma   90.00
#
_symmetry.space_group_name_H-M   'P 1'
#
loop_
_entity.id
_entity.type
_entity.pdbx_description
1 polymer ?
#
loop_
_entity_poly.entity_id
_entity_poly.type
_entity_poly.pdbx_seq_one_letter_code
_entity_poly.pdbx_strand_id
1 'polypeptide(L)'
;MQLPNKGRPKPAKSGQYKIKNWKEYNQALRQRGSLEIWIEKDIESQWYYTGPSQQGAQYEYSDRCIEMSAVVRSIYHLPYRQLEGFLKSLVKQMGWSVKVPDYTVINRRVKKLDIKILDKVHKKGEKLYIVIDSTGLKVYGEGEWKVRQHGWGKHRTWQKLHVAVDESTGLIECCVMTPNSVDDAAMVEPLLEGIKADIGKMAGDGAYDKIKVYEVLRKRNIKAIIPPRKNARIKKHGNTRGKPLARDRNIRGVRKWGRKKWKQKVKYHRRSLSETTMFRYKTVFGGKLNARTLEHQKVEVMIKCKILNKMTLLGKPESYKVA
;
A
#
# COMPACT_ATOMS: atom_id res chain seq x y z
N MET A 1 -22.86 2.55 -50.04
CA MET A 1 -23.88 2.29 -49.01
C MET A 1 -23.13 2.11 -47.68
N GLN A 2 -23.04 3.18 -46.86
CA GLN A 2 -22.30 3.15 -45.59
C GLN A 2 -23.25 2.65 -44.50
N LEU A 3 -22.82 1.63 -43.77
CA LEU A 3 -23.54 1.09 -42.61
C LEU A 3 -23.57 2.12 -41.47
N PRO A 4 -24.69 2.30 -40.78
CA PRO A 4 -24.80 3.26 -39.69
C PRO A 4 -23.96 2.84 -38.51
N ASN A 5 -23.11 3.77 -38.05
CA ASN A 5 -22.25 3.66 -36.88
C ASN A 5 -23.13 3.49 -35.63
N LYS A 6 -23.26 2.26 -35.12
CA LYS A 6 -23.95 1.99 -33.86
C LYS A 6 -23.11 2.62 -32.72
N GLY A 7 -23.53 3.81 -32.30
CA GLY A 7 -22.94 4.53 -31.19
C GLY A 7 -22.78 3.61 -29.97
N ARG A 8 -21.58 3.60 -29.38
CA ARG A 8 -21.34 2.92 -28.12
C ARG A 8 -22.38 3.36 -27.08
N PRO A 9 -23.00 2.43 -26.35
CA PRO A 9 -23.94 2.82 -25.31
C PRO A 9 -23.25 3.77 -24.33
N LYS A 10 -23.88 4.95 -24.12
CA LYS A 10 -23.39 5.92 -23.12
C LYS A 10 -23.28 5.20 -21.79
N PRO A 11 -22.14 5.33 -21.06
CA PRO A 11 -22.02 4.73 -19.74
C PRO A 11 -23.19 5.25 -18.87
N ALA A 12 -23.86 4.33 -18.17
CA ALA A 12 -24.91 4.68 -17.23
C ALA A 12 -24.39 5.76 -16.28
N LYS A 13 -25.17 6.85 -16.08
CA LYS A 13 -24.82 7.94 -15.16
C LYS A 13 -24.40 7.32 -13.84
N SER A 14 -23.11 7.42 -13.49
CA SER A 14 -22.62 7.00 -12.20
C SER A 14 -23.40 7.80 -11.15
N GLY A 15 -24.05 7.10 -10.19
CA GLY A 15 -24.77 7.77 -9.12
C GLY A 15 -23.88 8.83 -8.48
N GLN A 16 -24.38 10.03 -8.30
CA GLN A 16 -23.61 11.10 -7.68
C GLN A 16 -23.37 10.75 -6.21
N TYR A 17 -22.10 10.82 -5.79
CA TYR A 17 -21.72 10.67 -4.40
C TYR A 17 -21.43 12.04 -3.79
N LYS A 18 -21.94 12.29 -2.58
CA LYS A 18 -21.62 13.48 -1.79
C LYS A 18 -20.87 13.06 -0.53
N ILE A 19 -20.02 13.95 -0.02
CA ILE A 19 -19.26 13.75 1.22
C ILE A 19 -20.09 14.30 2.38
N LYS A 20 -20.35 13.45 3.38
CA LYS A 20 -21.14 13.80 4.56
C LYS A 20 -20.33 14.68 5.53
N ASN A 21 -19.08 14.34 5.75
CA ASN A 21 -18.17 14.99 6.71
C ASN A 21 -17.21 15.98 6.02
N TRP A 22 -17.73 16.83 5.12
CA TRP A 22 -16.89 17.73 4.31
C TRP A 22 -16.04 18.68 5.13
N LYS A 23 -16.55 19.24 6.23
CA LYS A 23 -15.85 20.18 7.10
C LYS A 23 -14.60 19.55 7.71
N GLU A 24 -14.76 18.40 8.34
CA GLU A 24 -13.69 17.64 9.00
C GLU A 24 -12.69 17.13 7.96
N TYR A 25 -13.17 16.62 6.83
CA TYR A 25 -12.31 16.14 5.77
C TYR A 25 -11.48 17.27 5.13
N ASN A 26 -12.08 18.44 4.92
CA ASN A 26 -11.36 19.61 4.40
C ASN A 26 -10.28 20.10 5.38
N GLN A 27 -10.55 20.08 6.67
CA GLN A 27 -9.53 20.37 7.70
C GLN A 27 -8.39 19.35 7.66
N ALA A 28 -8.70 18.04 7.54
CA ALA A 28 -7.68 17.01 7.39
C ALA A 28 -6.83 17.20 6.13
N LEU A 29 -7.43 17.66 5.02
CA LEU A 29 -6.68 17.98 3.80
C LEU A 29 -5.69 19.12 4.00
N ARG A 30 -6.09 20.18 4.72
CA ARG A 30 -5.18 21.30 5.06
C ARG A 30 -4.05 20.84 5.97
N GLN A 31 -4.34 20.01 6.97
CA GLN A 31 -3.34 19.48 7.90
C GLN A 31 -2.26 18.64 7.20
N ARG A 32 -2.58 17.95 6.10
CA ARG A 32 -1.59 17.18 5.32
C ARG A 32 -0.46 18.05 4.76
N GLY A 33 -0.67 19.35 4.60
CA GLY A 33 0.36 20.32 4.20
C GLY A 33 1.15 20.91 5.36
N SER A 34 0.73 20.72 6.62
CA SER A 34 1.38 21.29 7.80
C SER A 34 2.65 20.53 8.15
N LEU A 35 3.75 21.25 8.39
CA LEU A 35 5.00 20.68 8.88
C LEU A 35 4.85 19.98 10.23
N GLU A 36 4.01 20.52 11.12
CA GLU A 36 3.77 19.99 12.46
C GLU A 36 3.24 18.54 12.45
N ILE A 37 2.57 18.13 11.37
CA ILE A 37 2.11 16.75 11.22
C ILE A 37 3.27 15.80 10.92
N TRP A 38 4.29 16.27 10.20
CA TRP A 38 5.36 15.42 9.68
C TRP A 38 6.63 15.44 10.52
N ILE A 39 6.76 16.47 11.35
CA ILE A 39 7.88 16.68 12.25
C ILE A 39 7.38 16.46 13.67
N GLU A 40 7.92 15.47 14.36
CA GLU A 40 7.55 15.16 15.73
C GLU A 40 8.08 16.27 16.66
N LYS A 41 7.28 16.66 17.67
CA LYS A 41 7.61 17.78 18.57
C LYS A 41 8.91 17.53 19.37
N ASP A 42 9.21 16.27 19.65
CA ASP A 42 10.36 15.82 20.43
C ASP A 42 11.55 15.40 19.54
N ILE A 43 11.49 15.66 18.23
CA ILE A 43 12.54 15.20 17.31
C ILE A 43 13.91 15.83 17.59
N GLU A 44 13.95 17.07 18.08
CA GLU A 44 15.21 17.74 18.43
C GLU A 44 15.98 16.96 19.51
N SER A 45 15.31 16.54 20.58
CA SER A 45 15.93 15.75 21.66
C SER A 45 16.35 14.34 21.22
N GLN A 46 15.75 13.83 20.14
CA GLN A 46 16.03 12.50 19.58
C GLN A 46 16.84 12.57 18.28
N TRP A 47 17.46 13.72 17.99
CA TRP A 47 18.15 13.96 16.73
C TRP A 47 19.39 13.11 16.54
N TYR A 48 20.19 13.01 17.61
CA TYR A 48 21.45 12.29 17.59
C TYR A 48 21.29 10.84 18.01
N TYR A 49 22.22 10.02 17.55
CA TYR A 49 22.27 8.61 17.91
C TYR A 49 22.80 8.44 19.35
N THR A 50 22.04 7.75 20.18
CA THR A 50 22.37 7.46 21.58
C THR A 50 22.50 5.96 21.87
N GLY A 51 22.48 5.13 20.80
CA GLY A 51 22.60 3.68 20.93
C GLY A 51 24.04 3.20 21.19
N PRO A 52 24.25 1.88 21.32
CA PRO A 52 25.58 1.30 21.57
C PRO A 52 26.53 1.61 20.42
N SER A 53 27.81 1.71 20.75
CA SER A 53 28.84 1.88 19.72
C SER A 53 28.86 0.69 18.77
N GLN A 54 29.10 0.98 17.49
CA GLN A 54 29.13 -0.03 16.44
C GLN A 54 30.59 -0.31 16.02
N GLN A 55 30.82 -1.48 15.48
CA GLN A 55 32.11 -1.78 14.86
C GLN A 55 32.24 -0.94 13.58
N GLY A 56 33.33 -0.16 13.47
CA GLY A 56 33.57 0.75 12.36
C GLY A 56 33.04 2.17 12.60
N ALA A 57 32.58 2.85 11.56
CA ALA A 57 32.11 4.23 11.64
C ALA A 57 30.84 4.36 12.48
N GLN A 58 30.91 5.22 13.50
CA GLN A 58 29.79 5.48 14.40
C GLN A 58 28.67 6.27 13.71
N TYR A 59 27.43 6.03 14.18
CA TYR A 59 26.30 6.85 13.75
C TYR A 59 26.26 8.15 14.55
N GLU A 60 26.22 9.28 13.86
CA GLU A 60 26.00 10.60 14.47
C GLU A 60 24.51 10.88 14.65
N TYR A 61 23.68 10.49 13.69
CA TYR A 61 22.24 10.78 13.66
C TYR A 61 21.41 9.54 14.01
N SER A 62 20.31 9.75 14.70
CA SER A 62 19.37 8.68 15.04
C SER A 62 18.59 8.17 13.82
N ASP A 63 18.00 6.99 13.93
CA ASP A 63 17.07 6.48 12.91
C ASP A 63 15.83 7.36 12.77
N ARG A 64 15.37 8.00 13.86
CA ARG A 64 14.25 8.95 13.82
C ARG A 64 14.57 10.19 13.01
N CYS A 65 15.76 10.78 13.16
CA CYS A 65 16.21 11.91 12.35
C CYS A 65 16.23 11.53 10.86
N ILE A 66 16.77 10.37 10.52
CA ILE A 66 16.85 9.89 9.13
C ILE A 66 15.45 9.57 8.57
N GLU A 67 14.59 8.94 9.37
CA GLU A 67 13.20 8.63 8.97
C GLU A 67 12.39 9.91 8.73
N MET A 68 12.44 10.88 9.65
CA MET A 68 11.81 12.19 9.49
C MET A 68 12.29 12.88 8.22
N SER A 69 13.60 12.89 7.97
CA SER A 69 14.18 13.45 6.75
C SER A 69 13.62 12.76 5.48
N ALA A 70 13.47 11.44 5.50
CA ALA A 70 12.91 10.68 4.38
C ALA A 70 11.40 10.89 4.20
N VAL A 71 10.65 11.10 5.29
CA VAL A 71 9.23 11.49 5.27
C VAL A 71 9.07 12.87 4.63
N VAL A 72 9.81 13.88 5.09
CA VAL A 72 9.82 15.25 4.52
C VAL A 72 10.18 15.19 3.04
N ARG A 73 11.24 14.47 2.68
CA ARG A 73 11.64 14.25 1.29
C ARG A 73 10.49 13.71 0.43
N SER A 74 9.77 12.73 0.94
CA SER A 74 8.71 12.04 0.18
C SER A 74 7.46 12.91 0.00
N ILE A 75 7.11 13.73 0.99
CA ILE A 75 5.92 14.60 0.95
C ILE A 75 6.16 15.79 0.03
N TYR A 76 7.32 16.43 0.14
CA TYR A 76 7.66 17.63 -0.65
C TYR A 76 8.41 17.30 -1.94
N HIS A 77 8.56 16.01 -2.28
CA HIS A 77 9.21 15.52 -3.50
C HIS A 77 10.63 16.07 -3.72
N LEU A 78 11.39 16.25 -2.63
CA LEU A 78 12.71 16.90 -2.68
C LEU A 78 13.79 15.90 -3.15
N PRO A 79 14.66 16.28 -4.10
CA PRO A 79 15.96 15.63 -4.29
C PRO A 79 16.81 15.71 -3.03
N TYR A 80 17.72 14.74 -2.80
CA TYR A 80 18.50 14.67 -1.56
C TYR A 80 19.27 15.95 -1.20
N ARG A 81 19.90 16.63 -2.18
CA ARG A 81 20.61 17.88 -1.93
C ARG A 81 19.66 19.03 -1.57
N GLN A 82 18.49 19.08 -2.20
CA GLN A 82 17.46 20.08 -1.85
C GLN A 82 16.86 19.79 -0.48
N LEU A 83 16.71 18.51 -0.10
CA LEU A 83 16.29 18.12 1.25
C LEU A 83 17.26 18.64 2.30
N GLU A 84 18.57 18.50 2.10
CA GLU A 84 19.58 19.04 3.03
C GLU A 84 19.43 20.56 3.20
N GLY A 85 19.31 21.30 2.10
CA GLY A 85 19.08 22.76 2.13
C GLY A 85 17.78 23.12 2.85
N PHE A 86 16.69 22.38 2.58
CA PHE A 86 15.41 22.55 3.25
C PHE A 86 15.51 22.33 4.76
N LEU A 87 16.16 21.25 5.18
CA LEU A 87 16.34 20.92 6.61
C LEU A 87 17.22 21.96 7.31
N LYS A 88 18.30 22.48 6.67
CA LYS A 88 19.10 23.58 7.20
C LYS A 88 18.28 24.85 7.46
N SER A 89 17.43 25.21 6.51
CA SER A 89 16.51 26.35 6.66
C SER A 89 15.49 26.12 7.78
N LEU A 90 14.94 24.92 7.85
CA LEU A 90 13.97 24.54 8.87
C LEU A 90 14.57 24.61 10.28
N VAL A 91 15.72 23.97 10.50
CA VAL A 91 16.46 23.98 11.79
C VAL A 91 16.74 25.41 12.23
N LYS A 92 17.19 26.28 11.30
CA LYS A 92 17.42 27.70 11.58
C LYS A 92 16.15 28.43 11.99
N GLN A 93 15.03 28.22 11.28
CA GLN A 93 13.76 28.88 11.58
C GLN A 93 13.12 28.40 12.89
N MET A 94 13.31 27.11 13.23
CA MET A 94 12.81 26.54 14.48
C MET A 94 13.70 26.87 15.70
N GLY A 95 14.87 27.48 15.48
CA GLY A 95 15.82 27.79 16.55
C GLY A 95 16.49 26.58 17.18
N TRP A 96 16.53 25.43 16.46
CA TRP A 96 17.12 24.21 16.97
C TRP A 96 18.64 24.24 16.94
N SER A 97 19.25 23.73 18.01
CA SER A 97 20.72 23.65 18.18
C SER A 97 21.29 22.31 17.67
N VAL A 98 20.89 21.89 16.46
CA VAL A 98 21.31 20.60 15.89
C VAL A 98 22.00 20.79 14.53
N LYS A 99 22.93 19.88 14.22
CA LYS A 99 23.52 19.80 12.88
C LYS A 99 22.60 18.98 11.96
N VAL A 100 22.43 19.44 10.74
CA VAL A 100 21.67 18.70 9.72
C VAL A 100 22.55 17.65 9.06
N PRO A 101 22.08 16.40 8.92
CA PRO A 101 22.85 15.37 8.23
C PRO A 101 23.06 15.74 6.75
N ASP A 102 24.25 15.51 6.25
CA ASP A 102 24.58 15.63 4.83
C ASP A 102 23.73 14.69 4.00
N TYR A 103 23.41 15.09 2.77
CA TYR A 103 22.56 14.30 1.86
C TYR A 103 23.09 12.89 1.60
N THR A 104 24.41 12.67 1.65
CA THR A 104 25.03 11.36 1.46
C THR A 104 24.82 10.47 2.69
N VAL A 105 24.84 11.06 3.89
CA VAL A 105 24.52 10.36 5.15
C VAL A 105 23.06 9.92 5.13
N ILE A 106 22.13 10.82 4.79
CA ILE A 106 20.71 10.47 4.68
C ILE A 106 20.53 9.32 3.69
N ASN A 107 21.10 9.43 2.49
CA ASN A 107 20.96 8.40 1.47
C ASN A 107 21.53 7.04 1.92
N ARG A 108 22.71 7.01 2.54
CA ARG A 108 23.32 5.76 3.03
C ARG A 108 22.55 5.12 4.18
N ARG A 109 21.98 5.94 5.08
CA ARG A 109 21.27 5.47 6.26
C ARG A 109 19.84 5.01 5.97
N VAL A 110 19.14 5.69 5.06
CA VAL A 110 17.73 5.41 4.74
C VAL A 110 17.47 3.94 4.40
N LYS A 111 18.37 3.28 3.67
CA LYS A 111 18.20 1.87 3.29
C LYS A 111 18.29 0.88 4.45
N LYS A 112 18.82 1.32 5.60
CA LYS A 112 18.99 0.49 6.81
C LYS A 112 17.85 0.69 7.81
N LEU A 113 16.90 1.60 7.55
CA LEU A 113 15.79 1.87 8.46
C LEU A 113 14.82 0.68 8.52
N ASP A 114 14.44 0.33 9.74
CA ASP A 114 13.29 -0.56 10.00
C ASP A 114 12.02 0.27 10.13
N ILE A 115 11.31 0.43 9.03
CA ILE A 115 10.12 1.28 8.96
C ILE A 115 8.88 0.54 9.44
N LYS A 116 8.31 0.98 10.53
CA LYS A 116 6.97 0.57 10.97
C LYS A 116 5.92 1.41 10.25
N ILE A 117 5.10 0.78 9.41
CA ILE A 117 4.08 1.48 8.62
C ILE A 117 2.84 1.86 9.44
N LEU A 118 2.65 1.21 10.61
CA LEU A 118 1.62 1.50 11.60
C LEU A 118 2.23 1.52 12.99
N ASP A 119 1.93 2.60 13.73
CA ASP A 119 2.29 2.72 15.14
C ASP A 119 1.12 2.26 16.06
N LYS A 120 -0.02 1.85 15.45
CA LYS A 120 -1.21 1.39 16.18
C LYS A 120 -1.04 -0.05 16.67
N VAL A 121 -1.24 -0.26 17.96
CA VAL A 121 -1.39 -1.60 18.53
C VAL A 121 -2.85 -2.00 18.43
N HIS A 122 -3.14 -3.12 17.78
CA HIS A 122 -4.49 -3.68 17.71
C HIS A 122 -4.93 -4.20 19.09
N LYS A 123 -6.22 -4.01 19.43
CA LYS A 123 -6.76 -4.53 20.67
C LYS A 123 -6.77 -6.06 20.64
N LYS A 124 -6.46 -6.69 21.79
CA LYS A 124 -6.54 -8.15 21.93
C LYS A 124 -7.94 -8.63 21.59
N GLY A 125 -8.05 -9.60 20.65
CA GLY A 125 -9.35 -10.12 20.20
C GLY A 125 -10.00 -9.35 19.03
N GLU A 126 -9.44 -8.21 18.61
CA GLU A 126 -9.88 -7.51 17.40
C GLU A 126 -9.52 -8.34 16.16
N LYS A 127 -10.53 -8.70 15.34
CA LYS A 127 -10.33 -9.44 14.10
C LYS A 127 -10.34 -8.50 12.92
N LEU A 128 -9.22 -8.42 12.20
CA LEU A 128 -9.11 -7.63 10.99
C LEU A 128 -9.77 -8.31 9.79
N TYR A 129 -10.26 -7.50 8.89
CA TYR A 129 -10.77 -7.93 7.58
C TYR A 129 -9.88 -7.33 6.49
N ILE A 130 -9.00 -8.14 5.95
CA ILE A 130 -7.93 -7.69 5.06
C ILE A 130 -8.33 -7.80 3.60
N VAL A 131 -8.02 -6.75 2.85
CA VAL A 131 -8.08 -6.75 1.39
C VAL A 131 -6.66 -6.70 0.84
N ILE A 132 -6.32 -7.65 -0.02
CA ILE A 132 -5.00 -7.73 -0.66
C ILE A 132 -5.12 -7.35 -2.13
N ASP A 133 -4.15 -6.57 -2.60
CA ASP A 133 -4.02 -6.18 -4.00
C ASP A 133 -2.57 -5.85 -4.35
N SER A 134 -2.26 -5.77 -5.63
CA SER A 134 -0.93 -5.38 -6.11
C SER A 134 -1.01 -4.28 -7.17
N THR A 135 0.05 -3.48 -7.28
CA THR A 135 0.17 -2.47 -8.32
C THR A 135 1.61 -2.37 -8.83
N GLY A 136 1.76 -2.13 -10.14
CA GLY A 136 3.06 -1.86 -10.74
C GLY A 136 3.54 -0.44 -10.46
N LEU A 137 4.82 -0.31 -10.12
CA LEU A 137 5.54 0.96 -9.97
C LEU A 137 6.70 1.01 -10.96
N LYS A 138 6.83 2.09 -11.72
CA LYS A 138 7.93 2.29 -12.68
C LYS A 138 9.24 2.54 -11.93
N VAL A 139 10.35 1.95 -12.39
CA VAL A 139 11.67 2.25 -11.86
C VAL A 139 12.25 3.50 -12.54
N TYR A 140 12.95 4.34 -11.77
CA TYR A 140 13.61 5.54 -12.27
C TYR A 140 14.71 5.19 -13.28
N GLY A 141 14.76 5.93 -14.40
CA GLY A 141 15.86 5.88 -15.38
C GLY A 141 15.58 5.15 -16.68
N GLU A 142 14.52 4.33 -16.77
CA GLU A 142 14.11 3.70 -18.04
C GLU A 142 12.97 4.48 -18.69
N GLY A 143 13.32 5.44 -19.55
CA GLY A 143 12.35 6.24 -20.28
C GLY A 143 11.64 5.43 -21.38
N GLU A 144 10.35 5.70 -21.58
CA GLU A 144 9.56 5.16 -22.71
C GLU A 144 10.21 5.49 -24.07
N TRP A 145 10.93 6.61 -24.13
CA TRP A 145 11.63 7.07 -25.29
C TRP A 145 12.78 6.14 -25.71
N LYS A 146 13.62 5.67 -24.77
CA LYS A 146 14.69 4.72 -25.04
C LYS A 146 14.17 3.35 -25.50
N VAL A 147 13.03 2.91 -24.96
CA VAL A 147 12.38 1.66 -25.36
C VAL A 147 11.81 1.77 -26.79
N ARG A 148 11.28 2.94 -27.17
CA ARG A 148 10.79 3.20 -28.53
C ARG A 148 11.92 3.28 -29.57
N GLN A 149 13.08 3.86 -29.21
CA GLN A 149 14.21 4.00 -30.14
C GLN A 149 15.05 2.72 -30.33
N HIS A 150 15.19 1.91 -29.27
CA HIS A 150 16.15 0.79 -29.27
C HIS A 150 15.48 -0.60 -29.27
N GLY A 151 14.17 -0.66 -29.55
CA GLY A 151 13.43 -1.91 -29.67
C GLY A 151 13.18 -2.66 -28.34
N TRP A 152 12.52 -3.81 -28.44
CA TRP A 152 12.05 -4.63 -27.33
C TRP A 152 13.14 -5.23 -26.41
N GLY A 153 14.43 -5.04 -26.73
CA GLY A 153 15.55 -5.58 -25.95
C GLY A 153 15.79 -4.89 -24.60
N LYS A 154 15.24 -3.69 -24.37
CA LYS A 154 15.32 -2.99 -23.07
C LYS A 154 13.98 -3.05 -22.37
N HIS A 155 13.76 -4.11 -21.59
CA HIS A 155 12.55 -4.26 -20.78
C HIS A 155 12.38 -3.08 -19.82
N ARG A 156 11.16 -2.53 -19.78
CA ARG A 156 10.76 -1.59 -18.72
C ARG A 156 10.84 -2.30 -17.40
N THR A 157 11.68 -1.83 -16.50
CA THR A 157 11.80 -2.41 -15.18
C THR A 157 10.64 -1.89 -14.32
N TRP A 158 9.74 -2.79 -13.97
CA TRP A 158 8.64 -2.54 -13.06
C TRP A 158 8.88 -3.33 -11.80
N GLN A 159 8.59 -2.70 -10.68
CA GLN A 159 8.45 -3.39 -9.41
C GLN A 159 6.97 -3.50 -9.05
N LYS A 160 6.60 -4.51 -8.29
CA LYS A 160 5.26 -4.67 -7.76
C LYS A 160 5.21 -4.27 -6.30
N LEU A 161 4.27 -3.40 -5.96
CA LEU A 161 3.88 -3.12 -4.59
C LEU A 161 2.65 -3.97 -4.27
N HIS A 162 2.78 -4.87 -3.31
CA HIS A 162 1.67 -5.63 -2.73
C HIS A 162 1.28 -4.97 -1.42
N VAL A 163 -0.03 -4.78 -1.19
CA VAL A 163 -0.55 -4.21 0.06
C VAL A 163 -1.65 -5.08 0.65
N ALA A 164 -1.67 -5.12 1.97
CA ALA A 164 -2.75 -5.64 2.77
C ALA A 164 -3.41 -4.47 3.50
N VAL A 165 -4.69 -4.20 3.20
CA VAL A 165 -5.43 -3.04 3.71
C VAL A 165 -6.57 -3.53 4.60
N ASP A 166 -6.74 -2.95 5.78
CA ASP A 166 -7.89 -3.23 6.62
C ASP A 166 -9.17 -2.62 6.01
N GLU A 167 -10.19 -3.45 5.88
CA GLU A 167 -11.49 -3.10 5.28
C GLU A 167 -12.24 -2.03 6.08
N SER A 168 -12.04 -1.96 7.39
CA SER A 168 -12.77 -1.06 8.28
C SER A 168 -12.17 0.35 8.31
N THR A 169 -10.88 0.42 8.46
CA THR A 169 -10.15 1.69 8.61
C THR A 169 -9.61 2.24 7.29
N GLY A 170 -9.30 1.36 6.32
CA GLY A 170 -8.58 1.71 5.10
C GLY A 170 -7.08 1.92 5.32
N LEU A 171 -6.54 1.50 6.47
CA LEU A 171 -5.12 1.54 6.77
C LEU A 171 -4.38 0.38 6.09
N ILE A 172 -3.17 0.64 5.65
CA ILE A 172 -2.26 -0.38 5.13
C ILE A 172 -1.63 -1.08 6.34
N GLU A 173 -1.99 -2.34 6.55
CA GLU A 173 -1.48 -3.16 7.65
C GLU A 173 -0.09 -3.74 7.34
N CYS A 174 0.12 -4.10 6.08
CA CYS A 174 1.40 -4.61 5.59
C CYS A 174 1.60 -4.22 4.14
N CYS A 175 2.84 -4.02 3.74
CA CYS A 175 3.22 -3.85 2.34
C CYS A 175 4.53 -4.58 2.04
N VAL A 176 4.62 -5.15 0.85
CA VAL A 176 5.82 -5.83 0.36
C VAL A 176 6.08 -5.38 -1.07
N MET A 177 7.33 -5.13 -1.39
CA MET A 177 7.75 -4.83 -2.77
C MET A 177 8.54 -5.99 -3.34
N THR A 178 8.22 -6.36 -4.57
CA THR A 178 8.86 -7.48 -5.29
C THR A 178 9.20 -7.09 -6.72
N PRO A 179 10.15 -7.80 -7.36
CA PRO A 179 10.30 -7.74 -8.81
C PRO A 179 9.01 -8.11 -9.54
N ASN A 180 8.85 -7.61 -10.76
CA ASN A 180 7.66 -7.84 -11.58
C ASN A 180 7.38 -9.33 -11.88
N SER A 181 8.41 -10.17 -11.89
CA SER A 181 8.30 -11.61 -12.15
C SER A 181 7.62 -12.40 -11.04
N VAL A 182 7.53 -11.85 -9.82
CA VAL A 182 6.93 -12.53 -8.68
C VAL A 182 5.42 -12.59 -8.83
N ASP A 183 4.85 -13.79 -8.60
CA ASP A 183 3.41 -14.01 -8.64
C ASP A 183 2.70 -13.38 -7.44
N ASP A 184 1.60 -12.67 -7.68
CA ASP A 184 0.84 -11.98 -6.63
C ASP A 184 0.32 -12.93 -5.56
N ALA A 185 -0.10 -14.13 -5.94
CA ALA A 185 -0.58 -15.14 -5.00
C ALA A 185 0.52 -15.68 -4.05
N ALA A 186 1.79 -15.63 -4.47
CA ALA A 186 2.91 -16.04 -3.62
C ALA A 186 3.15 -15.04 -2.48
N MET A 187 2.68 -13.80 -2.61
CA MET A 187 2.87 -12.75 -1.62
C MET A 187 1.78 -12.73 -0.53
N VAL A 188 0.78 -13.61 -0.62
CA VAL A 188 -0.26 -13.70 0.41
C VAL A 188 0.32 -14.08 1.78
N GLU A 189 1.15 -15.10 1.83
CA GLU A 189 1.75 -15.57 3.10
C GLU A 189 2.66 -14.50 3.73
N PRO A 190 3.64 -13.91 3.03
CA PRO A 190 4.46 -12.82 3.58
C PRO A 190 3.65 -11.61 4.05
N LEU A 191 2.60 -11.21 3.32
CA LEU A 191 1.74 -10.10 3.74
C LEU A 191 0.99 -10.41 5.03
N LEU A 192 0.48 -11.63 5.17
CA LEU A 192 -0.23 -12.05 6.38
C LEU A 192 0.72 -12.24 7.58
N GLU A 193 1.98 -12.63 7.34
CA GLU A 193 3.02 -12.72 8.38
C GLU A 193 3.41 -11.36 8.94
N GLY A 194 3.42 -10.34 8.10
CA GLY A 194 3.68 -8.96 8.53
C GLY A 194 2.58 -8.35 9.39
N ILE A 195 1.41 -8.99 9.51
CA ILE A 195 0.28 -8.51 10.32
C ILE A 195 0.25 -9.23 11.65
N LYS A 196 0.42 -8.49 12.76
CA LYS A 196 0.46 -9.04 14.12
C LYS A 196 -0.92 -9.33 14.72
N ALA A 197 -1.99 -8.76 14.16
CA ALA A 197 -3.35 -8.94 14.65
C ALA A 197 -4.03 -10.18 14.07
N ASP A 198 -5.08 -10.67 14.74
CA ASP A 198 -5.90 -11.75 14.24
C ASP A 198 -6.66 -11.35 12.98
N ILE A 199 -6.63 -12.20 11.96
CA ILE A 199 -7.29 -11.94 10.68
C ILE A 199 -8.51 -12.88 10.55
N GLY A 200 -9.69 -12.31 10.52
CA GLY A 200 -10.93 -13.07 10.36
C GLY A 200 -11.29 -13.37 8.91
N LYS A 201 -10.92 -12.47 7.99
CA LYS A 201 -11.30 -12.55 6.57
C LYS A 201 -10.21 -11.95 5.69
N MET A 202 -9.98 -12.57 4.53
CA MET A 202 -9.13 -12.01 3.48
C MET A 202 -9.90 -11.98 2.16
N ALA A 203 -9.93 -10.83 1.51
CA ALA A 203 -10.47 -10.63 0.17
C ALA A 203 -9.34 -10.30 -0.83
N GLY A 204 -9.43 -10.89 -2.02
CA GLY A 204 -8.54 -10.62 -3.13
C GLY A 204 -9.26 -10.81 -4.45
N ASP A 205 -8.65 -10.45 -5.56
CA ASP A 205 -9.22 -10.66 -6.88
C ASP A 205 -9.04 -12.11 -7.38
N GLY A 206 -9.45 -12.39 -8.62
CA GLY A 206 -9.33 -13.73 -9.21
C GLY A 206 -7.89 -14.19 -9.48
N ALA A 207 -6.88 -13.31 -9.41
CA ALA A 207 -5.48 -13.70 -9.50
C ALA A 207 -5.06 -14.57 -8.31
N TYR A 208 -5.66 -14.31 -7.15
CA TYR A 208 -5.45 -15.07 -5.91
C TYR A 208 -6.22 -16.39 -5.84
N ASP A 209 -7.03 -16.78 -6.86
CA ASP A 209 -7.74 -18.08 -6.89
C ASP A 209 -6.78 -19.24 -7.17
N LYS A 210 -5.82 -19.47 -6.26
CA LYS A 210 -4.84 -20.56 -6.30
C LYS A 210 -4.91 -21.40 -5.04
N ILE A 211 -4.73 -22.71 -5.17
CA ILE A 211 -4.89 -23.67 -4.05
C ILE A 211 -3.97 -23.31 -2.89
N LYS A 212 -2.71 -22.99 -3.17
CA LYS A 212 -1.74 -22.57 -2.14
C LYS A 212 -2.26 -21.42 -1.27
N VAL A 213 -2.95 -20.42 -1.85
CA VAL A 213 -3.55 -19.33 -1.10
C VAL A 213 -4.62 -19.84 -0.12
N TYR A 214 -5.51 -20.74 -0.57
CA TYR A 214 -6.52 -21.32 0.32
C TYR A 214 -5.93 -22.19 1.42
N GLU A 215 -4.78 -22.84 1.18
CA GLU A 215 -4.06 -23.62 2.19
C GLU A 215 -3.47 -22.70 3.27
N VAL A 216 -2.81 -21.62 2.90
CA VAL A 216 -2.31 -20.60 3.83
C VAL A 216 -3.44 -20.03 4.68
N LEU A 217 -4.55 -19.63 4.05
CA LEU A 217 -5.71 -19.07 4.75
C LEU A 217 -6.36 -20.11 5.69
N ARG A 218 -6.39 -21.38 5.31
CA ARG A 218 -6.93 -22.47 6.14
C ARG A 218 -6.06 -22.70 7.37
N LYS A 219 -4.73 -22.75 7.23
CA LYS A 219 -3.80 -22.91 8.35
C LYS A 219 -4.00 -21.85 9.44
N ARG A 220 -4.32 -20.62 9.02
CA ARG A 220 -4.54 -19.47 9.90
C ARG A 220 -6.02 -19.23 10.26
N ASN A 221 -6.92 -20.14 9.89
CA ASN A 221 -8.37 -20.03 10.12
C ASN A 221 -8.99 -18.74 9.52
N ILE A 222 -8.47 -18.25 8.40
CA ILE A 222 -8.92 -17.03 7.73
C ILE A 222 -9.98 -17.37 6.68
N LYS A 223 -11.10 -16.65 6.69
CA LYS A 223 -12.16 -16.80 5.67
C LYS A 223 -11.72 -16.19 4.34
N ALA A 224 -11.67 -16.99 3.28
CA ALA A 224 -11.31 -16.57 1.92
C ALA A 224 -12.50 -15.98 1.17
N ILE A 225 -12.41 -14.74 0.71
CA ILE A 225 -13.36 -14.06 -0.18
C ILE A 225 -12.67 -13.78 -1.52
N ILE A 226 -12.49 -14.82 -2.32
CA ILE A 226 -11.79 -14.77 -3.61
C ILE A 226 -12.76 -15.28 -4.68
N PRO A 227 -13.04 -14.47 -5.73
CA PRO A 227 -13.92 -14.91 -6.82
C PRO A 227 -13.23 -16.01 -7.62
N PRO A 228 -13.88 -17.16 -7.80
CA PRO A 228 -13.31 -18.24 -8.60
C PRO A 228 -13.08 -17.80 -10.05
N ARG A 229 -12.03 -18.32 -10.69
CA ARG A 229 -11.79 -18.12 -12.12
C ARG A 229 -12.95 -18.71 -12.94
N LYS A 230 -13.13 -18.23 -14.19
CA LYS A 230 -14.24 -18.72 -15.06
C LYS A 230 -14.20 -20.24 -15.27
N ASN A 231 -13.01 -20.80 -15.40
CA ASN A 231 -12.76 -22.24 -15.62
C ASN A 231 -12.53 -23.02 -14.33
N ALA A 232 -12.84 -22.45 -13.16
CA ALA A 232 -12.61 -23.12 -11.88
C ALA A 232 -13.48 -24.37 -11.73
N ARG A 233 -12.84 -25.51 -11.41
CA ARG A 233 -13.50 -26.81 -11.13
C ARG A 233 -13.47 -27.09 -9.64
N ILE A 234 -14.54 -27.75 -9.15
CA ILE A 234 -14.64 -28.28 -7.78
C ILE A 234 -13.65 -29.41 -7.65
N LYS A 235 -12.86 -29.42 -6.59
CA LYS A 235 -11.89 -30.49 -6.29
C LYS A 235 -12.44 -31.55 -5.36
N LYS A 236 -13.16 -31.14 -4.30
CA LYS A 236 -13.82 -32.07 -3.36
C LYS A 236 -15.32 -32.09 -3.60
N HIS A 237 -15.81 -33.23 -4.10
CA HIS A 237 -17.24 -33.52 -4.24
C HIS A 237 -17.84 -34.02 -2.93
N GLY A 238 -19.16 -34.08 -2.82
CA GLY A 238 -19.86 -34.45 -1.59
C GLY A 238 -19.52 -35.85 -1.04
N ASN A 239 -19.10 -36.75 -1.92
CA ASN A 239 -18.65 -38.12 -1.59
C ASN A 239 -17.19 -38.20 -1.12
N THR A 240 -16.45 -37.09 -1.11
CA THR A 240 -15.05 -37.06 -0.69
C THR A 240 -14.95 -36.84 0.81
N ARG A 241 -14.21 -37.73 1.52
CA ARG A 241 -13.96 -37.56 2.96
C ARG A 241 -13.29 -36.22 3.30
N GLY A 242 -13.72 -35.60 4.40
CA GLY A 242 -13.17 -34.39 4.97
C GLY A 242 -13.93 -33.10 4.59
N LYS A 243 -13.62 -31.99 5.30
CA LYS A 243 -14.31 -30.70 5.15
C LYS A 243 -14.14 -30.13 3.73
N PRO A 244 -15.21 -29.52 3.16
CA PRO A 244 -15.12 -28.84 1.85
C PRO A 244 -14.06 -27.75 1.85
N LEU A 245 -13.31 -27.63 0.74
CA LEU A 245 -12.36 -26.55 0.56
C LEU A 245 -13.09 -25.19 0.49
N ALA A 246 -12.52 -24.14 1.06
CA ALA A 246 -13.09 -22.80 0.96
C ALA A 246 -13.27 -22.36 -0.50
N ARG A 247 -12.34 -22.75 -1.39
CA ARG A 247 -12.44 -22.53 -2.83
C ARG A 247 -13.69 -23.18 -3.44
N ASP A 248 -13.95 -24.46 -3.10
CA ASP A 248 -15.10 -25.19 -3.63
C ASP A 248 -16.42 -24.59 -3.13
N ARG A 249 -16.46 -24.08 -1.88
CA ARG A 249 -17.61 -23.33 -1.36
C ARG A 249 -17.87 -22.07 -2.17
N ASN A 250 -16.83 -21.31 -2.53
CA ASN A 250 -16.96 -20.13 -3.39
C ASN A 250 -17.47 -20.50 -4.79
N ILE A 251 -16.96 -21.61 -5.39
CA ILE A 251 -17.42 -22.10 -6.69
C ILE A 251 -18.90 -22.48 -6.63
N ARG A 252 -19.32 -23.27 -5.61
CA ARG A 252 -20.72 -23.66 -5.40
C ARG A 252 -21.60 -22.43 -5.20
N GLY A 253 -21.15 -21.44 -4.43
CA GLY A 253 -21.86 -20.20 -4.22
C GLY A 253 -22.08 -19.43 -5.51
N VAL A 254 -21.04 -19.30 -6.36
CA VAL A 254 -21.15 -18.64 -7.67
C VAL A 254 -22.07 -19.43 -8.62
N ARG A 255 -22.02 -20.76 -8.62
CA ARG A 255 -22.93 -21.60 -9.42
C ARG A 255 -24.38 -21.44 -8.97
N LYS A 256 -24.64 -21.44 -7.65
CA LYS A 256 -25.99 -21.36 -7.05
C LYS A 256 -26.66 -20.00 -7.26
N TRP A 257 -25.92 -18.89 -7.05
CA TRP A 257 -26.52 -17.54 -7.00
C TRP A 257 -26.13 -16.65 -8.19
N GLY A 258 -25.22 -17.11 -9.05
CA GLY A 258 -24.57 -16.27 -10.05
C GLY A 258 -23.51 -15.34 -9.42
N ARG A 259 -22.53 -14.93 -10.22
CA ARG A 259 -21.37 -14.13 -9.77
C ARG A 259 -21.76 -12.79 -9.12
N LYS A 260 -22.77 -12.09 -9.67
CA LYS A 260 -23.22 -10.79 -9.16
C LYS A 260 -23.82 -10.92 -7.75
N LYS A 261 -24.79 -11.83 -7.58
CA LYS A 261 -25.44 -12.07 -6.27
C LYS A 261 -24.45 -12.64 -5.24
N TRP A 262 -23.53 -13.54 -5.67
CA TRP A 262 -22.48 -14.05 -4.78
C TRP A 262 -21.61 -12.92 -4.23
N LYS A 263 -21.10 -12.01 -5.10
CA LYS A 263 -20.32 -10.84 -4.68
C LYS A 263 -21.06 -9.96 -3.67
N GLN A 264 -22.37 -9.77 -3.83
CA GLN A 264 -23.19 -9.01 -2.88
C GLN A 264 -23.29 -9.73 -1.53
N LYS A 265 -23.59 -11.04 -1.53
CA LYS A 265 -23.73 -11.85 -0.30
C LYS A 265 -22.47 -11.93 0.53
N VAL A 266 -21.30 -12.01 -0.11
CA VAL A 266 -20.00 -12.07 0.59
C VAL A 266 -19.38 -10.69 0.85
N LYS A 267 -20.09 -9.60 0.50
CA LYS A 267 -19.62 -8.20 0.62
C LYS A 267 -18.29 -7.95 -0.12
N TYR A 268 -18.11 -8.61 -1.28
CA TYR A 268 -16.89 -8.52 -2.09
C TYR A 268 -16.56 -7.08 -2.55
N HIS A 269 -17.56 -6.21 -2.67
CA HIS A 269 -17.37 -4.82 -3.14
C HIS A 269 -16.44 -3.99 -2.24
N ARG A 270 -16.26 -4.40 -0.99
CA ARG A 270 -15.28 -3.77 -0.08
C ARG A 270 -13.84 -3.90 -0.57
N ARG A 271 -13.56 -4.80 -1.52
CA ARG A 271 -12.26 -4.89 -2.20
C ARG A 271 -11.84 -3.59 -2.88
N SER A 272 -12.77 -2.75 -3.30
CA SER A 272 -12.47 -1.44 -3.89
C SER A 272 -11.62 -0.52 -2.98
N LEU A 273 -11.52 -0.82 -1.68
CA LEU A 273 -10.66 -0.07 -0.76
C LEU A 273 -9.18 -0.22 -1.09
N SER A 274 -8.74 -1.40 -1.53
CA SER A 274 -7.35 -1.57 -2.00
C SER A 274 -7.09 -0.78 -3.27
N GLU A 275 -8.03 -0.78 -4.22
CA GLU A 275 -7.96 0.03 -5.45
C GLU A 275 -7.90 1.53 -5.11
N THR A 276 -8.73 1.99 -4.15
CA THR A 276 -8.70 3.37 -3.65
C THR A 276 -7.37 3.70 -2.99
N THR A 277 -6.80 2.78 -2.21
CA THR A 277 -5.50 2.96 -1.57
C THR A 277 -4.38 3.07 -2.61
N MET A 278 -4.40 2.22 -3.63
CA MET A 278 -3.44 2.28 -4.74
C MET A 278 -3.59 3.56 -5.58
N PHE A 279 -4.82 4.00 -5.82
CA PHE A 279 -5.10 5.27 -6.49
C PHE A 279 -4.53 6.44 -5.68
N ARG A 280 -4.80 6.49 -4.37
CA ARG A 280 -4.26 7.53 -3.48
C ARG A 280 -2.74 7.51 -3.44
N TYR A 281 -2.10 6.34 -3.37
CA TYR A 281 -0.66 6.20 -3.42
C TYR A 281 -0.09 6.84 -4.69
N LYS A 282 -0.66 6.50 -5.85
CA LYS A 282 -0.21 7.05 -7.14
C LYS A 282 -0.52 8.54 -7.31
N THR A 283 -1.62 9.02 -6.74
CA THR A 283 -1.98 10.45 -6.78
C THR A 283 -1.04 11.29 -5.93
N VAL A 284 -0.67 10.81 -4.73
CA VAL A 284 0.20 11.55 -3.80
C VAL A 284 1.67 11.45 -4.18
N PHE A 285 2.15 10.26 -4.56
CA PHE A 285 3.59 10.01 -4.75
C PHE A 285 3.99 9.71 -6.19
N GLY A 286 3.03 9.64 -7.10
CA GLY A 286 3.26 9.19 -8.47
C GLY A 286 3.35 7.66 -8.58
N GLY A 287 3.29 7.16 -9.80
CA GLY A 287 3.44 5.72 -10.11
C GLY A 287 4.89 5.29 -10.36
N LYS A 288 5.88 6.03 -9.83
CA LYS A 288 7.31 5.91 -10.13
C LYS A 288 8.12 5.83 -8.83
N LEU A 289 9.14 4.97 -8.84
CA LEU A 289 10.16 4.91 -7.80
C LEU A 289 11.30 5.87 -8.15
N ASN A 290 11.80 6.60 -7.16
CA ASN A 290 12.92 7.52 -7.31
C ASN A 290 14.26 6.86 -6.97
N ALA A 291 14.24 5.84 -6.13
CA ALA A 291 15.41 5.10 -5.73
C ALA A 291 15.90 4.15 -6.84
N ARG A 292 17.22 3.94 -6.92
CA ARG A 292 17.87 3.12 -7.96
C ARG A 292 18.06 1.67 -7.54
N THR A 293 18.40 1.42 -6.26
CA THR A 293 18.63 0.06 -5.76
C THR A 293 17.39 -0.51 -5.10
N LEU A 294 17.27 -1.83 -5.09
CA LEU A 294 16.11 -2.53 -4.55
C LEU A 294 15.90 -2.24 -3.05
N GLU A 295 16.99 -2.17 -2.26
CA GLU A 295 16.91 -1.86 -0.84
C GLU A 295 16.31 -0.47 -0.60
N HIS A 296 16.81 0.55 -1.30
CA HIS A 296 16.25 1.90 -1.20
C HIS A 296 14.81 1.97 -1.69
N GLN A 297 14.45 1.22 -2.75
CA GLN A 297 13.09 1.16 -3.27
C GLN A 297 12.11 0.56 -2.26
N LYS A 298 12.52 -0.50 -1.54
CA LYS A 298 11.72 -1.11 -0.46
C LYS A 298 11.41 -0.09 0.62
N VAL A 299 12.43 0.60 1.12
CA VAL A 299 12.24 1.61 2.18
C VAL A 299 11.45 2.82 1.66
N GLU A 300 11.68 3.26 0.42
CA GLU A 300 10.88 4.33 -0.21
C GLU A 300 9.38 4.00 -0.20
N VAL A 301 9.02 2.78 -0.55
CA VAL A 301 7.63 2.32 -0.56
C VAL A 301 7.06 2.25 0.86
N MET A 302 7.81 1.73 1.83
CA MET A 302 7.38 1.64 3.24
C MET A 302 7.12 3.02 3.83
N ILE A 303 8.01 4.00 3.60
CA ILE A 303 7.84 5.39 4.02
C ILE A 303 6.58 5.99 3.39
N LYS A 304 6.37 5.81 2.08
CA LYS A 304 5.18 6.29 1.38
C LYS A 304 3.90 5.66 1.92
N CYS A 305 3.91 4.36 2.27
CA CYS A 305 2.79 3.69 2.92
C CYS A 305 2.53 4.23 4.34
N LYS A 306 3.58 4.48 5.14
CA LYS A 306 3.48 5.12 6.47
C LYS A 306 2.84 6.51 6.37
N ILE A 307 3.28 7.33 5.43
CA ILE A 307 2.71 8.66 5.16
C ILE A 307 1.22 8.53 4.78
N LEU A 308 0.87 7.60 3.90
CA LEU A 308 -0.51 7.40 3.47
C LEU A 308 -1.42 6.97 4.63
N ASN A 309 -0.91 6.14 5.54
CA ASN A 309 -1.60 5.77 6.78
C ASN A 309 -1.81 6.99 7.68
N LYS A 310 -0.79 7.80 7.91
CA LYS A 310 -0.90 9.04 8.69
C LYS A 310 -1.93 9.99 8.09
N MET A 311 -1.94 10.16 6.76
CA MET A 311 -2.97 10.92 6.05
C MET A 311 -4.39 10.34 6.22
N THR A 312 -4.53 9.02 6.33
CA THR A 312 -5.82 8.34 6.55
C THR A 312 -6.32 8.57 7.97
N LEU A 313 -5.41 8.55 8.95
CA LEU A 313 -5.73 8.82 10.37
C LEU A 313 -6.15 10.26 10.63
N LEU A 314 -5.58 11.24 9.90
CA LEU A 314 -6.00 12.64 9.97
C LEU A 314 -7.46 12.82 9.54
N GLY A 315 -7.92 12.06 8.56
CA GLY A 315 -9.30 12.07 8.11
C GLY A 315 -9.49 11.49 6.71
N LYS A 316 -10.61 10.83 6.54
CA LYS A 316 -11.05 10.25 5.26
C LYS A 316 -12.46 10.74 4.92
N PRO A 317 -12.84 10.82 3.62
CA PRO A 317 -14.19 11.22 3.23
C PRO A 317 -15.20 10.13 3.58
N GLU A 318 -16.32 10.50 4.17
CA GLU A 318 -17.49 9.66 4.33
C GLU A 318 -18.47 9.97 3.20
N SER A 319 -18.50 9.10 2.19
CA SER A 319 -19.35 9.31 1.00
C SER A 319 -20.67 8.58 1.14
N TYR A 320 -21.75 9.24 0.70
CA TYR A 320 -23.06 8.63 0.53
C TYR A 320 -23.58 8.85 -0.90
N LYS A 321 -24.36 7.89 -1.36
CA LYS A 321 -24.97 7.97 -2.69
C LYS A 321 -26.16 8.92 -2.64
N VAL A 322 -26.20 9.89 -3.53
CA VAL A 322 -27.39 10.73 -3.76
C VAL A 322 -28.34 9.96 -4.66
N ALA A 323 -29.61 9.89 -4.25
CA ALA A 323 -30.65 9.21 -4.99
C ALA A 323 -30.94 9.90 -6.34
#